data_a0f81340967de25495197a7522237761
#
_entry.id   a0f81340967de25495197a7522237761
#
_cell.length_a   1.000
_cell.length_b   1.000
_cell.length_c   1.000
_cell.angle_alpha   90.00
_cell.angle_beta   90.00
_cell.angle_gamma   90.00
#
_symmetry.space_group_name_H-M   'P 1'
#
loop_
_entity.id
_entity.type
_entity.pdbx_description
1 polymer ?
#
loop_
_entity_poly.entity_id
_entity_poly.type
_entity_poly.pdbx_seq_one_letter_code
_entity_poly.pdbx_strand_id
1 'polypeptide(L)'
;MSTDTSRAPRTLVIVPTYNEADNVVGAVSGIRRCVPTADVLVADDASPDGTGEIADRLAGEDTQVFVLHRAGKEGLGAAYLAGFAWAFERDYDVVVEMDADGSHRPQDLPGLLAGLRSADVALGSRWVPGGGVVNWPWHRRLLSRGGSLYARLALGLPVRDATGGFRAYDAKVLERLVAEPVDSQGYCFQIDLAWRAVRGGFTLQEIPITFVERERGESKMTGGIVVEAVRKVTRWGVESRVQRLRSRSTGSDGQASAPSAGRAS
;
A
#
# COMPACT_ATOMS: atom_id res chain seq x y z
N MET A 1 1.75 -18.93 -22.96
CA MET A 1 3.01 -18.27 -22.67
C MET A 1 3.56 -18.87 -21.40
N SER A 2 4.67 -19.62 -21.52
CA SER A 2 5.31 -20.32 -20.40
C SER A 2 5.94 -19.26 -19.49
N THR A 3 5.47 -19.12 -18.26
CA THR A 3 6.15 -18.35 -17.24
C THR A 3 7.41 -19.09 -16.86
N ASP A 4 8.56 -18.54 -17.17
CA ASP A 4 9.86 -19.03 -16.72
C ASP A 4 9.90 -18.94 -15.18
N THR A 5 9.64 -20.07 -14.52
CA THR A 5 9.55 -20.21 -13.06
C THR A 5 10.91 -20.39 -12.38
N SER A 6 12.02 -20.17 -13.08
CA SER A 6 13.38 -20.48 -12.59
C SER A 6 14.07 -19.34 -11.84
N ARG A 7 13.60 -18.09 -11.94
CA ARG A 7 14.22 -16.93 -11.32
C ARG A 7 13.48 -16.51 -10.05
N ALA A 8 14.20 -16.28 -8.95
CA ALA A 8 13.64 -15.65 -7.76
C ALA A 8 13.06 -14.27 -8.12
N PRO A 9 11.88 -13.89 -7.58
CA PRO A 9 11.25 -12.61 -7.90
C PRO A 9 12.14 -11.44 -7.48
N ARG A 10 12.32 -10.47 -8.38
CA ARG A 10 13.02 -9.22 -8.07
C ARG A 10 12.11 -8.35 -7.22
N THR A 11 12.59 -8.03 -6.02
CA THR A 11 11.84 -7.24 -5.04
C THR A 11 12.44 -5.86 -4.91
N LEU A 12 11.61 -4.82 -4.98
CA LEU A 12 11.96 -3.45 -4.66
C LEU A 12 11.23 -3.00 -3.39
N VAL A 13 11.99 -2.47 -2.42
CA VAL A 13 11.42 -1.78 -1.25
C VAL A 13 11.57 -0.28 -1.45
N ILE A 14 10.45 0.42 -1.56
CA ILE A 14 10.41 1.88 -1.72
C ILE A 14 10.32 2.51 -0.33
N VAL A 15 11.24 3.42 -0.05
CA VAL A 15 11.38 4.15 1.20
C VAL A 15 11.28 5.65 0.91
N PRO A 16 10.09 6.26 1.02
CA PRO A 16 9.93 7.70 0.87
C PRO A 16 10.60 8.45 2.00
N THR A 17 11.32 9.52 1.67
CA THR A 17 12.00 10.35 2.66
C THR A 17 11.68 11.85 2.50
N TYR A 18 11.53 12.52 3.62
CA TYR A 18 11.55 13.98 3.73
C TYR A 18 11.95 14.36 5.15
N ASN A 19 13.17 14.89 5.33
CA ASN A 19 13.81 15.18 6.62
C ASN A 19 13.94 13.90 7.47
N GLU A 20 14.62 12.90 6.93
CA GLU A 20 14.85 11.60 7.55
C GLU A 20 16.36 11.28 7.68
N ALA A 21 17.24 12.30 7.74
CA ALA A 21 18.68 12.13 7.82
C ALA A 21 19.13 11.21 8.98
N ASP A 22 18.43 11.28 10.12
CA ASP A 22 18.69 10.44 11.29
C ASP A 22 18.21 8.99 11.15
N ASN A 23 17.32 8.71 10.19
CA ASN A 23 16.60 7.44 10.10
C ASN A 23 16.98 6.62 8.86
N VAL A 24 17.29 7.28 7.73
CA VAL A 24 17.47 6.63 6.43
C VAL A 24 18.54 5.53 6.44
N VAL A 25 19.67 5.73 7.12
CA VAL A 25 20.74 4.72 7.25
C VAL A 25 20.21 3.46 7.96
N GLY A 26 19.46 3.66 9.06
CA GLY A 26 18.87 2.56 9.84
C GLY A 26 17.83 1.78 9.05
N ALA A 27 16.97 2.47 8.30
CA ALA A 27 15.96 1.87 7.45
C ALA A 27 16.59 1.02 6.33
N VAL A 28 17.49 1.61 5.54
CA VAL A 28 18.16 0.92 4.42
C VAL A 28 18.96 -0.28 4.91
N SER A 29 19.83 -0.11 5.91
CA SER A 29 20.64 -1.21 6.45
C SER A 29 19.80 -2.29 7.11
N GLY A 30 18.67 -1.92 7.72
CA GLY A 30 17.71 -2.86 8.28
C GLY A 30 17.06 -3.74 7.23
N ILE A 31 16.59 -3.14 6.13
CA ILE A 31 16.00 -3.85 4.98
C ILE A 31 17.03 -4.79 4.37
N ARG A 32 18.21 -4.29 4.04
CA ARG A 32 19.30 -5.07 3.43
C ARG A 32 19.72 -6.26 4.26
N ARG A 33 19.73 -6.12 5.60
CA ARG A 33 20.04 -7.22 6.52
C ARG A 33 18.95 -8.27 6.60
N CYS A 34 17.66 -7.86 6.58
CA CYS A 34 16.55 -8.79 6.71
C CYS A 34 16.20 -9.49 5.41
N VAL A 35 16.37 -8.81 4.25
CA VAL A 35 16.11 -9.34 2.90
C VAL A 35 17.28 -8.94 1.98
N PRO A 36 18.42 -9.62 2.03
CA PRO A 36 19.61 -9.27 1.24
C PRO A 36 19.41 -9.30 -0.27
N THR A 37 18.39 -9.97 -0.75
CA THR A 37 18.05 -10.07 -2.18
C THR A 37 17.13 -8.95 -2.67
N ALA A 38 16.59 -8.11 -1.77
CA ALA A 38 15.74 -6.99 -2.16
C ALA A 38 16.59 -5.77 -2.51
N ASP A 39 16.21 -5.08 -3.57
CA ASP A 39 16.69 -3.75 -3.88
C ASP A 39 15.93 -2.72 -3.04
N VAL A 40 16.57 -1.59 -2.71
CA VAL A 40 15.97 -0.49 -1.93
C VAL A 40 16.00 0.77 -2.77
N LEU A 41 14.86 1.43 -2.92
CA LEU A 41 14.73 2.74 -3.53
C LEU A 41 14.42 3.79 -2.46
N VAL A 42 15.35 4.67 -2.18
CA VAL A 42 15.09 5.88 -1.39
C VAL A 42 14.50 6.93 -2.31
N ALA A 43 13.23 7.31 -2.07
CA ALA A 43 12.54 8.36 -2.84
C ALA A 43 12.53 9.66 -2.03
N ASP A 44 13.51 10.51 -2.29
CA ASP A 44 13.73 11.74 -1.52
C ASP A 44 13.02 12.95 -2.11
N ASP A 45 12.19 13.59 -1.30
CA ASP A 45 11.36 14.76 -1.64
C ASP A 45 12.14 16.10 -1.50
N ALA A 46 13.39 16.14 -2.01
CA ALA A 46 14.30 17.27 -1.90
C ALA A 46 14.49 17.73 -0.42
N SER A 47 14.88 16.80 0.41
CA SER A 47 15.10 17.02 1.84
C SER A 47 16.19 18.06 2.10
N PRO A 48 15.92 19.14 2.87
CA PRO A 48 16.92 20.17 3.17
C PRO A 48 17.92 19.79 4.30
N ASP A 49 17.71 18.65 4.96
CA ASP A 49 18.51 18.19 6.11
C ASP A 49 19.70 17.27 5.74
N GLY A 50 19.95 17.06 4.43
CA GLY A 50 21.03 16.18 3.96
C GLY A 50 20.62 14.72 3.80
N THR A 51 19.34 14.38 3.89
CA THR A 51 18.84 13.01 3.66
C THR A 51 19.24 12.48 2.29
N GLY A 52 19.09 13.29 1.22
CA GLY A 52 19.43 12.90 -0.15
C GLY A 52 20.90 12.56 -0.31
N GLU A 53 21.81 13.38 0.24
CA GLU A 53 23.26 13.14 0.20
C GLU A 53 23.66 11.90 1.00
N ILE A 54 22.93 11.59 2.08
CA ILE A 54 23.14 10.34 2.83
C ILE A 54 22.70 9.15 1.98
N ALA A 55 21.56 9.24 1.31
CA ALA A 55 21.05 8.19 0.43
C ALA A 55 22.02 7.93 -0.76
N ASP A 56 22.57 8.99 -1.36
CA ASP A 56 23.57 8.87 -2.44
C ASP A 56 24.83 8.13 -1.98
N ARG A 57 25.31 8.39 -0.76
CA ARG A 57 26.45 7.64 -0.20
C ARG A 57 26.11 6.16 -0.03
N LEU A 58 24.91 5.83 0.50
CA LEU A 58 24.49 4.44 0.64
C LEU A 58 24.40 3.74 -0.73
N ALA A 59 23.91 4.41 -1.77
CA ALA A 59 23.88 3.88 -3.13
C ALA A 59 25.29 3.71 -3.73
N GLY A 60 26.24 4.55 -3.36
CA GLY A 60 27.66 4.39 -3.74
C GLY A 60 28.35 3.20 -3.08
N GLU A 61 27.86 2.77 -1.91
CA GLU A 61 28.43 1.66 -1.13
C GLU A 61 27.73 0.31 -1.40
N ASP A 62 26.46 0.31 -1.79
CA ASP A 62 25.67 -0.90 -2.05
C ASP A 62 24.94 -0.79 -3.40
N THR A 63 25.28 -1.64 -4.35
CA THR A 63 24.71 -1.69 -5.70
C THR A 63 23.22 -2.04 -5.75
N GLN A 64 22.63 -2.48 -4.65
CA GLN A 64 21.21 -2.76 -4.51
C GLN A 64 20.46 -1.60 -3.83
N VAL A 65 21.10 -0.46 -3.60
CA VAL A 65 20.48 0.77 -3.10
C VAL A 65 20.43 1.80 -4.22
N PHE A 66 19.28 2.38 -4.42
CA PHE A 66 19.01 3.38 -5.46
C PHE A 66 18.41 4.63 -4.83
N VAL A 67 18.59 5.76 -5.49
CA VAL A 67 17.99 7.03 -5.06
C VAL A 67 17.17 7.62 -6.19
N LEU A 68 15.96 8.06 -5.85
CA LEU A 68 15.10 8.86 -6.71
C LEU A 68 14.96 10.26 -6.09
N HIS A 69 15.72 11.23 -6.60
CA HIS A 69 15.57 12.63 -6.20
C HIS A 69 14.32 13.21 -6.86
N ARG A 70 13.36 13.65 -6.06
CA ARG A 70 12.16 14.32 -6.51
C ARG A 70 12.34 15.84 -6.39
N ALA A 71 11.61 16.60 -7.21
CA ALA A 71 11.75 18.07 -7.25
C ALA A 71 11.31 18.78 -5.96
N GLY A 72 10.52 18.13 -5.11
CA GLY A 72 10.02 18.66 -3.86
C GLY A 72 8.94 17.81 -3.21
N LYS A 73 8.47 18.25 -2.05
CA LYS A 73 7.47 17.56 -1.24
C LYS A 73 6.06 17.73 -1.80
N GLU A 74 5.53 16.66 -2.38
CA GLU A 74 4.15 16.58 -2.89
C GLU A 74 3.25 15.62 -2.08
N GLY A 75 3.79 15.04 -1.02
CA GLY A 75 3.11 14.12 -0.13
C GLY A 75 3.45 12.66 -0.38
N LEU A 76 3.15 11.82 0.63
CA LEU A 76 3.55 10.41 0.68
C LEU A 76 3.05 9.59 -0.52
N GLY A 77 1.78 9.80 -0.93
CA GLY A 77 1.22 9.09 -2.08
C GLY A 77 1.95 9.40 -3.39
N ALA A 78 2.32 10.67 -3.61
CA ALA A 78 3.07 11.08 -4.79
C ALA A 78 4.49 10.49 -4.82
N ALA A 79 5.14 10.36 -3.65
CA ALA A 79 6.44 9.70 -3.55
C ALA A 79 6.34 8.19 -3.87
N TYR A 80 5.32 7.51 -3.36
CA TYR A 80 5.08 6.10 -3.72
C TYR A 80 4.75 5.93 -5.19
N LEU A 81 3.89 6.76 -5.78
CA LEU A 81 3.55 6.68 -7.21
C LEU A 81 4.80 6.87 -8.10
N ALA A 82 5.69 7.80 -7.76
CA ALA A 82 6.97 7.96 -8.45
C ALA A 82 7.86 6.72 -8.32
N GLY A 83 7.92 6.12 -7.13
CA GLY A 83 8.64 4.88 -6.88
C GLY A 83 8.04 3.69 -7.62
N PHE A 84 6.70 3.61 -7.75
CA PHE A 84 6.02 2.58 -8.54
C PHE A 84 6.37 2.68 -10.03
N ALA A 85 6.30 3.89 -10.59
CA ALA A 85 6.70 4.12 -11.98
C ALA A 85 8.15 3.69 -12.22
N TRP A 86 9.06 4.06 -11.29
CA TRP A 86 10.46 3.65 -11.34
C TRP A 86 10.64 2.12 -11.31
N ALA A 87 9.81 1.41 -10.53
CA ALA A 87 9.81 -0.04 -10.43
C ALA A 87 9.32 -0.70 -11.73
N PHE A 88 8.24 -0.18 -12.33
CA PHE A 88 7.65 -0.72 -13.56
C PHE A 88 8.61 -0.60 -14.75
N GLU A 89 9.31 0.54 -14.87
CA GLU A 89 10.33 0.75 -15.91
C GLU A 89 11.51 -0.23 -15.84
N ARG A 90 11.66 -0.94 -14.70
CA ARG A 90 12.82 -1.82 -14.43
C ARG A 90 12.44 -3.28 -14.20
N ASP A 91 11.20 -3.66 -14.54
CA ASP A 91 10.69 -5.03 -14.50
C ASP A 91 10.86 -5.71 -13.11
N TYR A 92 10.54 -5.00 -12.03
CA TYR A 92 10.42 -5.61 -10.71
C TYR A 92 9.16 -6.48 -10.65
N ASP A 93 9.29 -7.64 -9.98
CA ASP A 93 8.18 -8.59 -9.81
C ASP A 93 7.34 -8.26 -8.56
N VAL A 94 7.99 -7.70 -7.52
CA VAL A 94 7.39 -7.36 -6.24
C VAL A 94 7.78 -5.93 -5.84
N VAL A 95 6.80 -5.15 -5.42
CA VAL A 95 7.00 -3.78 -4.91
C VAL A 95 6.50 -3.69 -3.48
N VAL A 96 7.32 -3.10 -2.60
CA VAL A 96 7.00 -2.92 -1.18
C VAL A 96 7.00 -1.44 -0.82
N GLU A 97 5.99 -1.03 -0.06
CA GLU A 97 5.92 0.26 0.62
C GLU A 97 6.44 0.12 2.05
N MET A 98 7.40 0.94 2.46
CA MET A 98 7.93 0.95 3.82
C MET A 98 8.40 2.36 4.21
N ASP A 99 7.96 2.86 5.37
CA ASP A 99 8.38 4.17 5.89
C ASP A 99 9.82 4.13 6.45
N ALA A 100 10.52 5.28 6.35
CA ALA A 100 11.90 5.43 6.84
C ALA A 100 12.01 5.63 8.36
N ASP A 101 10.93 6.05 9.04
CA ASP A 101 10.91 6.59 10.41
C ASP A 101 11.04 5.54 11.54
N GLY A 102 11.34 4.30 11.18
CA GLY A 102 11.50 3.18 12.11
C GLY A 102 10.18 2.59 12.64
N SER A 103 9.03 3.14 12.22
CA SER A 103 7.72 2.62 12.65
C SER A 103 7.41 1.24 12.05
N HIS A 104 7.89 0.98 10.84
CA HIS A 104 7.85 -0.31 10.18
C HIS A 104 9.13 -1.08 10.47
N ARG A 105 9.01 -2.24 11.10
CA ARG A 105 10.17 -3.06 11.48
C ARG A 105 10.65 -3.86 10.27
N PRO A 106 11.93 -3.75 9.85
CA PRO A 106 12.48 -4.57 8.76
C PRO A 106 12.36 -6.08 9.00
N GLN A 107 12.30 -6.52 10.27
CA GLN A 107 12.13 -7.93 10.66
C GLN A 107 10.77 -8.49 10.23
N ASP A 108 9.76 -7.65 10.03
CA ASP A 108 8.43 -8.08 9.58
C ASP A 108 8.35 -8.22 8.04
N LEU A 109 9.34 -7.67 7.30
CA LEU A 109 9.39 -7.71 5.83
C LEU A 109 9.40 -9.13 5.23
N PRO A 110 10.19 -10.11 5.73
CA PRO A 110 10.12 -11.47 5.19
C PRO A 110 8.73 -12.11 5.31
N GLY A 111 8.02 -11.84 6.41
CA GLY A 111 6.63 -12.29 6.62
C GLY A 111 5.67 -11.65 5.60
N LEU A 112 5.84 -10.35 5.36
CA LEU A 112 5.04 -9.61 4.38
C LEU A 112 5.24 -10.17 2.96
N LEU A 113 6.48 -10.40 2.55
CA LEU A 113 6.80 -11.01 1.26
C LEU A 113 6.26 -12.44 1.14
N ALA A 114 6.31 -13.21 2.23
CA ALA A 114 5.74 -14.56 2.25
C ALA A 114 4.22 -14.55 2.01
N GLY A 115 3.51 -13.49 2.38
CA GLY A 115 2.08 -13.30 2.13
C GLY A 115 1.72 -13.30 0.64
N LEU A 116 2.60 -12.82 -0.22
CA LEU A 116 2.38 -12.80 -1.68
C LEU A 116 2.38 -14.19 -2.34
N ARG A 117 2.75 -15.26 -1.60
CA ARG A 117 2.61 -16.63 -2.13
C ARG A 117 1.15 -17.09 -2.22
N SER A 118 0.23 -16.44 -1.51
CA SER A 118 -1.18 -16.81 -1.43
C SER A 118 -2.14 -15.65 -1.70
N ALA A 119 -1.61 -14.45 -1.95
CA ALA A 119 -2.41 -13.26 -2.25
C ALA A 119 -1.67 -12.33 -3.22
N ASP A 120 -2.44 -11.48 -3.89
CA ASP A 120 -1.92 -10.48 -4.82
C ASP A 120 -1.35 -9.25 -4.09
N VAL A 121 -1.88 -8.98 -2.89
CA VAL A 121 -1.47 -7.87 -2.01
C VAL A 121 -1.34 -8.38 -0.59
N ALA A 122 -0.18 -8.18 0.03
CA ALA A 122 0.04 -8.43 1.45
C ALA A 122 0.08 -7.09 2.22
N LEU A 123 -0.74 -7.00 3.28
CA LEU A 123 -0.85 -5.81 4.13
C LEU A 123 -0.33 -6.11 5.52
N GLY A 124 0.65 -5.35 5.98
CA GLY A 124 1.08 -5.36 7.38
C GLY A 124 -0.04 -4.82 8.26
N SER A 125 -0.56 -5.67 9.14
CA SER A 125 -1.72 -5.36 9.98
C SER A 125 -1.36 -5.35 11.47
N ARG A 126 -1.74 -4.26 12.11
CA ARG A 126 -1.62 -4.06 13.57
C ARG A 126 -2.78 -4.69 14.34
N TRP A 127 -3.87 -5.05 13.64
CA TRP A 127 -5.16 -5.39 14.24
C TRP A 127 -5.60 -6.85 14.03
N VAL A 128 -4.75 -7.68 13.49
CA VAL A 128 -4.92 -9.14 13.42
C VAL A 128 -4.22 -9.84 14.59
N PRO A 129 -4.57 -11.09 14.92
CA PRO A 129 -3.86 -11.85 15.94
C PRO A 129 -2.36 -11.91 15.64
N GLY A 130 -1.52 -11.61 16.63
CA GLY A 130 -0.07 -11.50 16.48
C GLY A 130 0.43 -10.11 16.08
N GLY A 131 -0.44 -9.22 15.59
CA GLY A 131 -0.11 -7.83 15.30
C GLY A 131 -0.27 -6.92 16.54
N GLY A 132 0.38 -5.76 16.49
CA GLY A 132 0.29 -4.82 17.61
C GLY A 132 0.94 -3.48 17.35
N VAL A 133 0.82 -2.61 18.36
CA VAL A 133 1.45 -1.28 18.39
C VAL A 133 2.20 -1.11 19.71
N VAL A 134 3.39 -0.53 19.63
CA VAL A 134 4.25 -0.23 20.77
C VAL A 134 4.28 1.27 21.00
N ASN A 135 4.21 1.71 22.25
CA ASN A 135 4.27 3.10 22.70
C ASN A 135 3.15 4.04 22.19
N TRP A 136 2.08 3.51 21.60
CA TRP A 136 0.96 4.35 21.15
C TRP A 136 0.04 4.73 22.31
N PRO A 137 -0.37 6.00 22.43
CA PRO A 137 -1.39 6.42 23.37
C PRO A 137 -2.75 5.81 22.97
N TRP A 138 -3.60 5.54 23.96
CA TRP A 138 -4.87 4.83 23.75
C TRP A 138 -5.81 5.51 22.75
N HIS A 139 -5.87 6.85 22.75
CA HIS A 139 -6.72 7.60 21.83
C HIS A 139 -6.30 7.42 20.37
N ARG A 140 -4.99 7.33 20.09
CA ARG A 140 -4.46 7.04 18.74
C ARG A 140 -4.81 5.61 18.29
N ARG A 141 -4.77 4.65 19.21
CA ARG A 141 -5.23 3.27 18.94
C ARG A 141 -6.72 3.25 18.57
N LEU A 142 -7.55 3.98 19.35
CA LEU A 142 -8.98 4.08 19.10
C LEU A 142 -9.28 4.72 17.75
N LEU A 143 -8.61 5.84 17.42
CA LEU A 143 -8.78 6.55 16.14
C LEU A 143 -8.38 5.66 14.95
N SER A 144 -7.25 4.96 15.03
CA SER A 144 -6.78 4.08 13.95
C SER A 144 -7.71 2.88 13.75
N ARG A 145 -8.17 2.23 14.84
CA ARG A 145 -9.14 1.14 14.77
C ARG A 145 -10.49 1.62 14.23
N GLY A 146 -10.96 2.76 14.72
CA GLY A 146 -12.21 3.37 14.28
C GLY A 146 -12.19 3.74 12.79
N GLY A 147 -11.11 4.35 12.33
CA GLY A 147 -10.91 4.67 10.92
C GLY A 147 -10.87 3.45 10.01
N SER A 148 -10.15 2.40 10.42
CA SER A 148 -10.10 1.13 9.69
C SER A 148 -11.45 0.43 9.67
N LEU A 149 -12.18 0.39 10.80
CA LEU A 149 -13.52 -0.17 10.88
C LEU A 149 -14.51 0.60 9.98
N TYR A 150 -14.43 1.93 10.00
CA TYR A 150 -15.27 2.77 9.15
C TYR A 150 -15.01 2.50 7.66
N ALA A 151 -13.74 2.49 7.22
CA ALA A 151 -13.38 2.18 5.84
C ALA A 151 -13.86 0.79 5.42
N ARG A 152 -13.66 -0.21 6.30
CA ARG A 152 -14.12 -1.58 6.12
C ARG A 152 -15.63 -1.65 5.87
N LEU A 153 -16.44 -1.02 6.72
CA LEU A 153 -17.90 -1.05 6.62
C LEU A 153 -18.41 -0.22 5.42
N ALA A 154 -17.82 0.93 5.17
CA ALA A 154 -18.24 1.82 4.09
C ALA A 154 -17.95 1.22 2.70
N LEU A 155 -16.78 0.59 2.52
CA LEU A 155 -16.26 0.09 1.25
C LEU A 155 -16.38 -1.44 1.08
N GLY A 156 -16.73 -2.17 2.13
CA GLY A 156 -16.80 -3.64 2.10
C GLY A 156 -15.41 -4.30 2.03
N LEU A 157 -14.40 -3.69 2.64
CA LEU A 157 -13.04 -4.23 2.63
C LEU A 157 -12.94 -5.49 3.51
N PRO A 158 -12.27 -6.56 3.06
CA PRO A 158 -12.10 -7.79 3.84
C PRO A 158 -10.94 -7.71 4.86
N VAL A 159 -10.41 -6.50 5.11
CA VAL A 159 -9.23 -6.27 5.95
C VAL A 159 -9.57 -5.52 7.24
N ARG A 160 -8.82 -5.76 8.32
CA ARG A 160 -8.99 -5.12 9.62
C ARG A 160 -8.17 -3.84 9.75
N ASP A 161 -7.05 -3.74 9.02
CA ASP A 161 -6.17 -2.58 9.01
C ASP A 161 -6.04 -1.96 7.61
N ALA A 162 -7.02 -1.15 7.25
CA ALA A 162 -7.07 -0.49 5.95
C ALA A 162 -6.09 0.70 5.82
N THR A 163 -5.53 1.18 6.94
CA THR A 163 -4.73 2.42 7.00
C THR A 163 -3.23 2.17 7.14
N GLY A 164 -2.79 0.92 7.27
CA GLY A 164 -1.38 0.55 7.36
C GLY A 164 -0.66 0.84 6.04
N GLY A 165 0.55 1.42 6.12
CA GLY A 165 1.38 1.76 4.97
C GLY A 165 2.45 0.72 4.64
N PHE A 166 2.62 -0.33 5.45
CA PHE A 166 3.59 -1.40 5.19
C PHE A 166 2.92 -2.47 4.33
N ARG A 167 3.21 -2.48 3.04
CA ARG A 167 2.52 -3.33 2.07
C ARG A 167 3.46 -3.90 1.04
N ALA A 168 3.15 -5.11 0.58
CA ALA A 168 3.81 -5.71 -0.58
C ALA A 168 2.76 -6.05 -1.65
N TYR A 169 3.14 -5.88 -2.89
CA TYR A 169 2.27 -6.07 -4.05
C TYR A 169 2.97 -6.94 -5.10
N ASP A 170 2.23 -7.81 -5.76
CA ASP A 170 2.61 -8.23 -7.11
C ASP A 170 2.65 -6.99 -8.01
N ALA A 171 3.76 -6.78 -8.73
CA ALA A 171 3.97 -5.55 -9.51
C ALA A 171 2.94 -5.38 -10.64
N LYS A 172 2.50 -6.46 -11.28
CA LYS A 172 1.48 -6.42 -12.35
C LYS A 172 0.11 -6.06 -11.79
N VAL A 173 -0.17 -6.49 -10.57
CA VAL A 173 -1.40 -6.09 -9.86
C VAL A 173 -1.30 -4.61 -9.52
N LEU A 174 -0.19 -4.17 -8.92
CA LEU A 174 0.01 -2.77 -8.56
C LEU A 174 -0.12 -1.84 -9.78
N GLU A 175 0.48 -2.19 -10.91
CA GLU A 175 0.36 -1.44 -12.18
C GLU A 175 -1.12 -1.24 -12.56
N ARG A 176 -1.96 -2.26 -12.44
CA ARG A 176 -3.40 -2.16 -12.69
C ARG A 176 -4.11 -1.28 -11.65
N LEU A 177 -3.69 -1.32 -10.38
CA LEU A 177 -4.29 -0.50 -9.33
C LEU A 177 -4.06 1.00 -9.56
N VAL A 178 -2.91 1.37 -10.15
CA VAL A 178 -2.53 2.76 -10.39
C VAL A 178 -2.70 3.19 -11.85
N ALA A 179 -3.26 2.34 -12.72
CA ALA A 179 -3.54 2.67 -14.13
C ALA A 179 -4.49 3.87 -14.29
N GLU A 180 -5.43 4.04 -13.35
CA GLU A 180 -6.25 5.25 -13.25
C GLU A 180 -5.62 6.21 -12.22
N PRO A 181 -5.72 7.54 -12.41
CA PRO A 181 -5.16 8.52 -11.49
C PRO A 181 -5.58 8.26 -10.03
N VAL A 182 -4.61 8.39 -9.12
CA VAL A 182 -4.80 8.24 -7.68
C VAL A 182 -4.71 9.62 -7.05
N ASP A 183 -5.87 10.26 -6.81
CA ASP A 183 -5.96 11.62 -6.25
C ASP A 183 -5.97 11.65 -4.72
N SER A 184 -5.86 10.47 -4.09
CA SER A 184 -5.92 10.33 -2.64
C SER A 184 -4.56 10.62 -2.00
N GLN A 185 -4.55 11.27 -0.84
CA GLN A 185 -3.35 11.61 -0.10
C GLN A 185 -3.34 11.00 1.30
N GLY A 186 -2.14 10.87 1.90
CA GLY A 186 -1.98 10.37 3.25
C GLY A 186 -2.61 8.99 3.46
N TYR A 187 -3.37 8.80 4.54
CA TYR A 187 -4.04 7.53 4.85
C TYR A 187 -5.11 7.14 3.82
N CYS A 188 -5.68 8.12 3.13
CA CYS A 188 -6.67 7.88 2.10
C CYS A 188 -6.06 7.13 0.90
N PHE A 189 -4.80 7.38 0.59
CA PHE A 189 -4.04 6.66 -0.43
C PHE A 189 -4.02 5.15 -0.17
N GLN A 190 -3.75 4.75 1.08
CA GLN A 190 -3.71 3.35 1.46
C GLN A 190 -5.09 2.67 1.39
N ILE A 191 -6.14 3.39 1.79
CA ILE A 191 -7.53 2.89 1.68
C ILE A 191 -7.94 2.77 0.22
N ASP A 192 -7.56 3.73 -0.64
CA ASP A 192 -7.88 3.73 -2.08
C ASP A 192 -7.26 2.51 -2.78
N LEU A 193 -5.97 2.26 -2.60
CA LEU A 193 -5.31 1.10 -3.20
C LEU A 193 -5.94 -0.23 -2.74
N ALA A 194 -6.25 -0.37 -1.45
CA ALA A 194 -6.93 -1.56 -0.94
C ALA A 194 -8.34 -1.72 -1.56
N TRP A 195 -9.08 -0.63 -1.70
CA TRP A 195 -10.40 -0.66 -2.31
C TRP A 195 -10.35 -0.96 -3.81
N ARG A 196 -9.40 -0.38 -4.55
CA ARG A 196 -9.15 -0.71 -5.97
C ARG A 196 -8.80 -2.19 -6.13
N ALA A 197 -7.99 -2.76 -5.26
CA ALA A 197 -7.64 -4.17 -5.28
C ALA A 197 -8.89 -5.05 -5.10
N VAL A 198 -9.74 -4.77 -4.11
CA VAL A 198 -11.00 -5.51 -3.91
C VAL A 198 -11.94 -5.37 -5.10
N ARG A 199 -12.07 -4.19 -5.68
CA ARG A 199 -12.91 -3.97 -6.87
C ARG A 199 -12.36 -4.67 -8.12
N GLY A 200 -11.05 -4.75 -8.24
CA GLY A 200 -10.35 -5.47 -9.31
C GLY A 200 -10.42 -7.00 -9.17
N GLY A 201 -11.01 -7.51 -8.08
CA GLY A 201 -11.09 -8.95 -7.81
C GLY A 201 -9.79 -9.56 -7.31
N PHE A 202 -8.82 -8.74 -6.88
CA PHE A 202 -7.55 -9.19 -6.33
C PHE A 202 -7.69 -9.64 -4.88
N THR A 203 -6.84 -10.57 -4.50
CA THR A 203 -6.81 -11.14 -3.15
C THR A 203 -5.90 -10.32 -2.23
N LEU A 204 -6.40 -10.02 -1.02
CA LEU A 204 -5.65 -9.30 0.01
C LEU A 204 -5.44 -10.19 1.22
N GLN A 205 -4.20 -10.23 1.73
CA GLN A 205 -3.87 -10.96 2.96
C GLN A 205 -3.27 -10.00 4.00
N GLU A 206 -3.77 -10.07 5.24
CA GLU A 206 -3.20 -9.35 6.36
C GLU A 206 -2.12 -10.19 7.05
N ILE A 207 -0.96 -9.61 7.21
CA ILE A 207 0.21 -10.20 7.89
C ILE A 207 0.41 -9.45 9.21
N PRO A 208 0.49 -10.14 10.36
CA PRO A 208 0.72 -9.47 11.62
C PRO A 208 2.07 -8.77 11.64
N ILE A 209 2.06 -7.49 12.02
CA ILE A 209 3.27 -6.68 12.21
C ILE A 209 3.25 -6.00 13.56
N THR A 210 4.44 -5.65 14.06
CA THR A 210 4.59 -4.77 15.21
C THR A 210 4.93 -3.36 14.74
N PHE A 211 4.00 -2.44 14.91
CA PHE A 211 4.22 -1.03 14.59
C PHE A 211 4.75 -0.31 15.83
N VAL A 212 5.88 0.35 15.71
CA VAL A 212 6.52 1.09 16.82
C VAL A 212 6.22 2.58 16.65
N GLU A 213 5.93 3.30 17.75
CA GLU A 213 5.88 4.77 17.67
C GLU A 213 7.25 5.28 17.25
N ARG A 214 7.28 6.20 16.28
CA ARG A 214 8.54 6.83 15.89
C ARG A 214 9.21 7.51 17.09
N GLU A 215 10.50 7.33 17.24
CA GLU A 215 11.27 7.94 18.32
C GLU A 215 11.65 9.39 18.01
N ARG A 216 11.71 9.76 16.72
CA ARG A 216 12.10 11.07 16.20
C ARG A 216 11.13 11.56 15.14
N GLY A 217 10.93 12.88 15.07
CA GLY A 217 10.04 13.53 14.11
C GLY A 217 8.61 13.73 14.61
N GLU A 218 7.90 14.69 14.03
CA GLU A 218 6.51 15.02 14.38
C GLU A 218 5.50 14.19 13.58
N SER A 219 4.37 13.87 14.21
CA SER A 219 3.27 13.18 13.53
C SER A 219 2.64 14.11 12.49
N LYS A 220 2.68 13.73 11.21
CA LYS A 220 2.09 14.48 10.10
C LYS A 220 0.54 14.38 10.05
N MET A 221 -0.11 13.79 11.09
CA MET A 221 -1.56 13.71 11.19
C MET A 221 -2.17 15.06 11.57
N THR A 222 -2.81 15.71 10.62
CA THR A 222 -3.67 16.86 10.87
C THR A 222 -5.14 16.46 10.82
N GLY A 223 -6.00 17.17 11.58
CA GLY A 223 -7.46 16.92 11.55
C GLY A 223 -8.05 17.03 10.13
N GLY A 224 -7.47 17.84 9.25
CA GLY A 224 -7.86 17.97 7.85
C GLY A 224 -7.73 16.68 7.04
N ILE A 225 -6.65 15.91 7.27
CA ILE A 225 -6.41 14.62 6.61
C ILE A 225 -7.50 13.59 6.99
N VAL A 226 -7.91 13.58 8.26
CA VAL A 226 -8.97 12.69 8.74
C VAL A 226 -10.32 13.04 8.11
N VAL A 227 -10.67 14.33 8.05
CA VAL A 227 -11.93 14.81 7.44
C VAL A 227 -11.95 14.48 5.94
N GLU A 228 -10.85 14.71 5.24
CA GLU A 228 -10.73 14.36 3.82
C GLU A 228 -10.93 12.86 3.59
N ALA A 229 -10.27 12.01 4.38
CA ALA A 229 -10.40 10.57 4.29
C ALA A 229 -11.86 10.12 4.52
N VAL A 230 -12.53 10.63 5.55
CA VAL A 230 -13.95 10.31 5.81
C VAL A 230 -14.82 10.72 4.63
N ARG A 231 -14.64 11.93 4.08
CA ARG A 231 -15.44 12.42 2.95
C ARG A 231 -15.23 11.56 1.68
N LYS A 232 -13.99 11.23 1.33
CA LYS A 232 -13.66 10.39 0.16
C LYS A 232 -14.21 8.97 0.34
N VAL A 233 -14.00 8.35 1.49
CA VAL A 233 -14.49 6.99 1.79
C VAL A 233 -16.02 6.95 1.75
N THR A 234 -16.72 7.95 2.31
CA THR A 234 -18.17 8.04 2.21
C THR A 234 -18.63 8.11 0.76
N ARG A 235 -18.03 9.00 -0.04
CA ARG A 235 -18.36 9.15 -1.46
C ARG A 235 -18.18 7.84 -2.22
N TRP A 236 -17.04 7.19 -2.09
CA TRP A 236 -16.77 5.90 -2.74
C TRP A 236 -17.73 4.79 -2.31
N GLY A 237 -18.09 4.75 -1.02
CA GLY A 237 -19.06 3.80 -0.48
C GLY A 237 -20.45 3.99 -1.08
N VAL A 238 -20.91 5.23 -1.27
CA VAL A 238 -22.19 5.55 -1.91
C VAL A 238 -22.14 5.17 -3.39
N GLU A 239 -21.11 5.60 -4.12
CA GLU A 239 -20.94 5.30 -5.55
C GLU A 239 -20.96 3.79 -5.83
N SER A 240 -20.24 3.00 -5.01
CA SER A 240 -20.23 1.54 -5.12
C SER A 240 -21.60 0.90 -4.90
N ARG A 241 -22.37 1.40 -3.94
CA ARG A 241 -23.72 0.87 -3.67
C ARG A 241 -24.68 1.20 -4.81
N VAL A 242 -24.64 2.42 -5.33
CA VAL A 242 -25.45 2.84 -6.48
C VAL A 242 -25.12 2.00 -7.72
N GLN A 243 -23.84 1.76 -8.00
CA GLN A 243 -23.42 0.91 -9.13
C GLN A 243 -23.94 -0.53 -8.99
N ARG A 244 -23.84 -1.14 -7.80
CA ARG A 244 -24.36 -2.49 -7.53
C ARG A 244 -25.89 -2.58 -7.68
N LEU A 245 -26.62 -1.55 -7.31
CA LEU A 245 -28.06 -1.51 -7.49
C LEU A 245 -28.45 -1.42 -8.97
N ARG A 246 -27.74 -0.58 -9.74
CA ARG A 246 -27.97 -0.45 -11.18
C ARG A 246 -27.66 -1.73 -11.95
N SER A 247 -26.59 -2.43 -11.64
CA SER A 247 -26.23 -3.70 -12.29
C SER A 247 -27.24 -4.84 -11.98
N ARG A 248 -27.88 -4.80 -10.82
CA ARG A 248 -28.95 -5.76 -10.48
C ARG A 248 -30.27 -5.49 -11.23
N SER A 249 -30.62 -4.22 -11.48
CA SER A 249 -31.82 -3.86 -12.21
C SER A 249 -31.74 -4.19 -13.72
N THR A 250 -30.54 -4.06 -14.32
CA THR A 250 -30.32 -4.43 -15.73
C THR A 250 -30.20 -5.92 -15.98
N GLY A 251 -29.90 -6.73 -14.96
CA GLY A 251 -29.80 -8.20 -15.06
C GLY A 251 -31.15 -8.92 -14.96
N SER A 252 -32.21 -8.24 -14.43
CA SER A 252 -33.55 -8.87 -14.28
C SER A 252 -34.42 -8.79 -15.55
N ASP A 253 -34.12 -7.88 -16.47
CA ASP A 253 -34.92 -7.68 -17.68
C ASP A 253 -34.55 -8.59 -18.86
N GLY A 254 -33.45 -9.36 -18.73
CA GLY A 254 -32.98 -10.27 -19.79
C GLY A 254 -33.53 -11.70 -19.77
N GLN A 255 -34.35 -12.09 -18.78
CA GLN A 255 -34.80 -13.47 -18.61
C GLN A 255 -36.29 -13.75 -18.87
N ALA A 256 -37.02 -12.76 -19.37
CA ALA A 256 -38.45 -12.86 -19.65
C ALA A 256 -38.76 -12.75 -21.14
N SER A 257 -38.29 -13.68 -21.98
CA SER A 257 -38.94 -14.00 -23.27
C SER A 257 -38.28 -15.21 -23.95
N ALA A 258 -38.62 -16.42 -23.52
CA ALA A 258 -38.56 -17.59 -24.37
C ALA A 258 -39.98 -17.85 -24.91
N PRO A 259 -40.22 -17.80 -26.22
CA PRO A 259 -41.53 -18.19 -26.78
C PRO A 259 -41.66 -19.71 -26.72
N SER A 260 -42.71 -20.20 -26.11
CA SER A 260 -43.15 -21.58 -26.15
C SER A 260 -43.41 -21.99 -27.61
N ALA A 261 -42.54 -22.78 -28.19
CA ALA A 261 -42.83 -23.47 -29.48
C ALA A 261 -43.93 -24.52 -29.25
N GLY A 262 -45.11 -24.23 -29.83
CA GLY A 262 -46.26 -25.09 -29.83
C GLY A 262 -45.93 -26.42 -30.53
N ARG A 263 -46.35 -27.53 -29.89
CA ARG A 263 -46.57 -28.81 -30.53
C ARG A 263 -47.77 -28.68 -31.43
N ALA A 264 -47.59 -28.94 -32.69
CA ALA A 264 -48.68 -29.34 -33.60
C ALA A 264 -48.42 -30.76 -34.12
N SER A 265 -49.39 -31.57 -34.03
CA SER A 265 -49.74 -32.91 -34.40
C SER A 265 -48.96 -33.54 -35.54
#